data_90c4d0ab3aecdcf773bdbbfa95a79f05
#
_entry.id   90c4d0ab3aecdcf773bdbbfa95a79f05
#
_cell.length_a   1.000
_cell.length_b   1.000
_cell.length_c   1.000
_cell.angle_alpha   90.00
_cell.angle_beta   90.00
_cell.angle_gamma   90.00
#
_symmetry.space_group_name_H-M   'P 1'
#
loop_
_entity.id
_entity.type
_entity.pdbx_description
1 polymer ?
#
loop_
_entity_poly.entity_id
_entity_poly.type
_entity_poly.pdbx_seq_one_letter_code
_entity_poly.pdbx_strand_id
1 'polypeptide(L)'
;IQPAFIYYRSRIGGTRVKELPLFKVDCEYGYNQEHFKDIRMKQGGCGAVVACDVSIYLARFYGLDELYPFDAQRPVTEKEYVAFSKLMKPYLSPRATGIDTVEIWIDGYGRYLQDRGIDSVDLDGLHGDCSYELFKHAVTAQIDMGMLVPYLNLRHKSSDLKNFVWHWFWLAGYEEFAQETMVKVVSYGTFRWFSLKELWDTGYSRKGGLVLVTIDDKNI
;
A
#
# COMPACT_ATOMS: atom_id res chain seq x y z
N ILE A 1 8.16 12.27 -17.39
CA ILE A 1 8.87 13.13 -16.41
C ILE A 1 8.86 12.37 -15.10
N GLN A 2 10.01 11.74 -14.74
CA GLN A 2 10.12 11.04 -13.46
C GLN A 2 9.85 12.04 -12.32
N PRO A 3 9.02 11.67 -11.32
CA PRO A 3 8.79 12.54 -10.18
C PRO A 3 10.12 12.82 -9.46
N ALA A 4 10.36 14.07 -9.11
CA ALA A 4 11.55 14.49 -8.38
C ALA A 4 11.54 13.84 -6.99
N PHE A 5 12.33 12.78 -6.82
CA PHE A 5 12.48 12.12 -5.54
C PHE A 5 13.29 12.99 -4.57
N ILE A 6 12.66 13.43 -3.48
CA ILE A 6 13.36 14.16 -2.42
C ILE A 6 14.15 13.14 -1.60
N TYR A 7 15.47 13.12 -1.79
CA TYR A 7 16.39 12.40 -0.90
C TYR A 7 16.44 13.11 0.46
N TYR A 8 15.83 12.54 1.46
CA TYR A 8 16.10 12.95 2.84
C TYR A 8 17.41 12.30 3.30
N ARG A 9 18.42 13.11 3.61
CA ARG A 9 19.65 12.64 4.25
C ARG A 9 19.29 12.09 5.64
N SER A 10 19.59 10.82 5.90
CA SER A 10 19.48 10.17 7.19
C SER A 10 20.05 11.07 8.30
N ARG A 11 19.25 11.32 9.32
CA ARG A 11 19.69 12.13 10.46
C ARG A 11 20.46 11.33 11.51
N ILE A 12 20.42 10.01 11.50
CA ILE A 12 21.09 9.13 12.51
C ILE A 12 21.44 7.77 11.90
N GLY A 13 22.63 7.63 11.30
CA GLY A 13 23.32 6.34 11.19
C GLY A 13 22.84 5.29 10.18
N GLY A 14 21.80 5.52 9.39
CA GLY A 14 21.39 4.64 8.31
C GLY A 14 22.36 4.74 7.11
N THR A 15 22.65 3.60 6.47
CA THR A 15 23.54 3.53 5.30
C THR A 15 22.79 3.85 4.00
N ARG A 16 21.49 3.62 3.98
CA ARG A 16 20.60 3.88 2.84
C ARG A 16 19.19 4.19 3.33
N VAL A 17 18.60 5.26 2.82
CA VAL A 17 17.23 5.66 3.13
C VAL A 17 16.51 6.09 1.88
N LYS A 18 15.26 5.69 1.73
CA LYS A 18 14.35 6.18 0.70
C LYS A 18 12.93 6.26 1.25
N GLU A 19 12.27 7.38 0.98
CA GLU A 19 10.86 7.59 1.29
C GLU A 19 10.13 8.03 0.03
N LEU A 20 8.93 7.48 -0.17
CA LEU A 20 8.03 7.90 -1.23
C LEU A 20 7.27 9.16 -0.82
N PRO A 21 6.88 10.01 -1.78
CA PRO A 21 5.97 11.10 -1.49
C PRO A 21 4.64 10.56 -1.00
N LEU A 22 4.09 11.17 0.05
CA LEU A 22 2.78 10.81 0.56
C LEU A 22 1.74 11.85 0.12
N PHE A 23 0.55 11.37 -0.18
CA PHE A 23 -0.61 12.25 -0.34
C PHE A 23 -1.45 12.27 0.95
N LYS A 24 -2.29 13.29 1.07
CA LYS A 24 -3.22 13.42 2.18
C LYS A 24 -4.67 13.39 1.68
N VAL A 25 -5.53 12.82 2.52
CA VAL A 25 -6.96 12.98 2.44
C VAL A 25 -7.35 13.94 3.58
N ASP A 26 -7.75 15.17 3.23
CA ASP A 26 -7.81 16.29 4.16
C ASP A 26 -6.49 16.47 4.94
N CYS A 27 -6.46 16.08 6.23
CA CYS A 27 -5.27 16.22 7.09
C CYS A 27 -4.52 14.91 7.30
N GLU A 28 -5.06 13.75 6.88
CA GLU A 28 -4.54 12.41 7.15
C GLU A 28 -3.72 11.86 5.98
N TYR A 29 -2.72 11.02 6.27
CA TYR A 29 -1.93 10.32 5.25
C TYR A 29 -2.65 9.05 4.79
N GLY A 30 -3.10 9.02 3.51
CA GLY A 30 -4.05 8.01 3.05
C GLY A 30 -5.41 8.18 3.75
N TYR A 31 -6.17 7.10 3.89
CA TYR A 31 -7.49 7.16 4.53
C TYR A 31 -7.62 6.18 5.69
N ASN A 32 -8.41 6.57 6.68
CA ASN A 32 -8.75 5.71 7.81
C ASN A 32 -10.13 5.07 7.59
N GLN A 33 -10.18 3.75 7.40
CA GLN A 33 -11.45 3.02 7.18
C GLN A 33 -12.47 3.20 8.33
N GLU A 34 -12.03 3.54 9.54
CA GLU A 34 -12.93 3.76 10.66
C GLU A 34 -13.87 4.97 10.47
N HIS A 35 -13.53 5.89 9.57
CA HIS A 35 -14.36 7.04 9.22
C HIS A 35 -15.54 6.69 8.27
N PHE A 36 -15.54 5.50 7.65
CA PHE A 36 -16.66 5.11 6.80
C PHE A 36 -17.97 4.98 7.58
N LYS A 37 -19.03 5.55 7.01
CA LYS A 37 -20.41 5.35 7.48
C LYS A 37 -20.98 3.98 7.08
N ASP A 38 -20.46 3.40 5.98
CA ASP A 38 -20.79 2.06 5.55
C ASP A 38 -20.12 1.05 6.51
N ILE A 39 -20.94 0.32 7.27
CA ILE A 39 -20.49 -0.61 8.32
C ILE A 39 -19.56 -1.69 7.75
N ARG A 40 -19.84 -2.21 6.54
CA ARG A 40 -19.01 -3.25 5.92
C ARG A 40 -17.64 -2.69 5.54
N MET A 41 -17.60 -1.47 4.98
CA MET A 41 -16.35 -0.80 4.67
C MET A 41 -15.56 -0.45 5.94
N LYS A 42 -16.25 -0.01 6.99
CA LYS A 42 -15.63 0.27 8.29
C LYS A 42 -14.98 -0.96 8.90
N GLN A 43 -15.61 -2.14 8.81
CA GLN A 43 -15.14 -3.37 9.44
C GLN A 43 -14.13 -4.16 8.61
N GLY A 44 -14.23 -4.12 7.30
CA GLY A 44 -13.44 -4.98 6.41
C GLY A 44 -13.00 -4.33 5.11
N GLY A 45 -13.01 -3.01 5.04
CA GLY A 45 -12.70 -2.25 3.82
C GLY A 45 -11.22 -1.95 3.60
N CYS A 46 -10.30 -2.44 4.45
CA CYS A 46 -8.87 -2.13 4.35
C CYS A 46 -8.26 -2.44 2.98
N GLY A 47 -8.64 -3.56 2.36
CA GLY A 47 -8.16 -3.90 1.01
C GLY A 47 -8.63 -2.90 -0.05
N ALA A 48 -9.89 -2.44 0.03
CA ALA A 48 -10.41 -1.41 -0.86
C ALA A 48 -9.79 -0.03 -0.59
N VAL A 49 -9.49 0.29 0.67
CA VAL A 49 -8.76 1.52 1.04
C VAL A 49 -7.38 1.52 0.39
N VAL A 50 -6.62 0.43 0.53
CA VAL A 50 -5.28 0.35 -0.08
C VAL A 50 -5.37 0.46 -1.60
N ALA A 51 -6.37 -0.14 -2.26
CA ALA A 51 -6.56 0.01 -3.71
C ALA A 51 -6.91 1.44 -4.11
N CYS A 52 -7.73 2.14 -3.33
CA CYS A 52 -7.97 3.57 -3.53
C CYS A 52 -6.67 4.39 -3.38
N ASP A 53 -5.88 4.09 -2.34
CA ASP A 53 -4.61 4.78 -2.10
C ASP A 53 -3.61 4.55 -3.24
N VAL A 54 -3.49 3.30 -3.74
CA VAL A 54 -2.68 2.96 -4.92
C VAL A 54 -3.14 3.74 -6.14
N SER A 55 -4.46 3.78 -6.40
CA SER A 55 -5.03 4.48 -7.55
C SER A 55 -4.76 5.98 -7.51
N ILE A 56 -4.95 6.62 -6.34
CA ILE A 56 -4.64 8.05 -6.16
C ILE A 56 -3.14 8.30 -6.32
N TYR A 57 -2.30 7.40 -5.80
CA TYR A 57 -0.85 7.49 -5.93
C TYR A 57 -0.41 7.42 -7.40
N LEU A 58 -0.90 6.44 -8.14
CA LEU A 58 -0.59 6.27 -9.56
C LEU A 58 -1.11 7.44 -10.42
N ALA A 59 -2.33 7.92 -10.16
CA ALA A 59 -2.86 9.09 -10.85
C ALA A 59 -2.01 10.34 -10.55
N ARG A 60 -1.65 10.58 -9.30
CA ARG A 60 -0.93 11.79 -8.88
C ARG A 60 0.52 11.82 -9.34
N PHE A 61 1.24 10.70 -9.20
CA PHE A 61 2.69 10.67 -9.37
C PHE A 61 3.14 10.03 -10.68
N TYR A 62 2.24 9.30 -11.37
CA TYR A 62 2.54 8.62 -12.64
C TYR A 62 1.62 9.05 -13.79
N GLY A 63 0.66 9.96 -13.55
CA GLY A 63 -0.21 10.49 -14.60
C GLY A 63 -1.26 9.51 -15.12
N LEU A 64 -1.58 8.46 -14.36
CA LEU A 64 -2.65 7.51 -14.71
C LEU A 64 -3.99 8.04 -14.20
N ASP A 65 -4.43 9.17 -14.77
CA ASP A 65 -5.59 9.94 -14.27
C ASP A 65 -6.90 9.15 -14.31
N GLU A 66 -7.02 8.17 -15.19
CA GLU A 66 -8.20 7.28 -15.31
C GLU A 66 -8.45 6.46 -14.05
N LEU A 67 -7.42 6.26 -13.22
CA LEU A 67 -7.52 5.51 -11.97
C LEU A 67 -8.20 6.26 -10.84
N TYR A 68 -8.38 7.56 -10.96
CA TYR A 68 -9.04 8.36 -9.93
C TYR A 68 -10.08 9.29 -10.55
N PRO A 69 -11.37 9.23 -10.16
CA PRO A 69 -12.46 9.94 -10.84
C PRO A 69 -12.47 11.46 -10.58
N PHE A 70 -11.49 11.99 -9.87
CA PHE A 70 -11.33 13.39 -9.56
C PHE A 70 -9.93 13.87 -9.96
N ASP A 71 -9.65 15.16 -9.80
CA ASP A 71 -8.33 15.71 -10.09
C ASP A 71 -7.31 15.32 -9.00
N ALA A 72 -6.40 14.39 -9.32
CA ALA A 72 -5.38 13.90 -8.40
C ALA A 72 -4.32 14.95 -8.04
N GLN A 73 -4.21 16.04 -8.78
CA GLN A 73 -3.22 17.11 -8.52
C GLN A 73 -3.70 18.08 -7.42
N ARG A 74 -5.01 18.11 -7.15
CA ARG A 74 -5.57 18.91 -6.04
C ARG A 74 -5.51 18.12 -4.72
N PRO A 75 -5.67 18.80 -3.57
CA PRO A 75 -5.88 18.11 -2.30
C PRO A 75 -7.09 17.19 -2.37
N VAL A 76 -6.92 15.94 -1.96
CA VAL A 76 -8.01 14.94 -1.90
C VAL A 76 -8.85 15.24 -0.67
N THR A 77 -10.16 15.40 -0.85
CA THR A 77 -11.09 15.58 0.25
C THR A 77 -11.68 14.25 0.72
N GLU A 78 -12.07 14.15 2.00
CA GLU A 78 -12.79 12.98 2.52
C GLU A 78 -14.04 12.66 1.68
N LYS A 79 -14.78 13.67 1.27
CA LYS A 79 -15.99 13.50 0.44
C LYS A 79 -15.69 12.82 -0.90
N GLU A 80 -14.63 13.24 -1.59
CA GLU A 80 -14.18 12.64 -2.85
C GLU A 80 -13.66 11.22 -2.61
N TYR A 81 -12.88 11.01 -1.56
CA TYR A 81 -12.37 9.68 -1.21
C TYR A 81 -13.50 8.69 -0.91
N VAL A 82 -14.49 9.09 -0.11
CA VAL A 82 -15.67 8.25 0.18
C VAL A 82 -16.50 7.97 -1.08
N ALA A 83 -16.63 8.94 -1.98
CA ALA A 83 -17.28 8.71 -3.29
C ALA A 83 -16.49 7.71 -4.12
N PHE A 84 -15.17 7.84 -4.19
CA PHE A 84 -14.29 6.93 -4.90
C PHE A 84 -14.29 5.52 -4.29
N SER A 85 -14.26 5.39 -2.98
CA SER A 85 -14.32 4.08 -2.31
C SER A 85 -15.59 3.28 -2.63
N LYS A 86 -16.70 3.95 -2.94
CA LYS A 86 -17.93 3.29 -3.40
C LYS A 86 -17.78 2.68 -4.79
N LEU A 87 -16.97 3.30 -5.66
CA LEU A 87 -16.63 2.76 -6.99
C LEU A 87 -15.65 1.58 -6.85
N MET A 88 -14.73 1.62 -5.89
CA MET A 88 -13.77 0.54 -5.63
C MET A 88 -14.43 -0.67 -4.96
N LYS A 89 -15.43 -0.45 -4.11
CA LYS A 89 -16.07 -1.49 -3.29
C LYS A 89 -16.55 -2.74 -4.06
N PRO A 90 -17.13 -2.68 -5.27
CA PRO A 90 -17.53 -3.88 -6.02
C PRO A 90 -16.36 -4.79 -6.39
N TYR A 91 -15.18 -4.26 -6.60
CA TYR A 91 -13.97 -5.01 -6.95
C TYR A 91 -13.33 -5.67 -5.73
N LEU A 92 -13.31 -4.96 -4.61
CA LEU A 92 -12.69 -5.38 -3.35
C LEU A 92 -13.70 -5.34 -2.20
N SER A 93 -14.83 -6.01 -2.40
CA SER A 93 -15.94 -6.04 -1.42
C SER A 93 -15.50 -6.66 -0.11
N PRO A 94 -15.78 -6.04 1.03
CA PRO A 94 -15.56 -6.66 2.33
C PRO A 94 -16.27 -8.01 2.45
N ARG A 95 -15.51 -9.06 2.80
CA ARG A 95 -15.99 -10.43 2.99
C ARG A 95 -16.03 -10.76 4.48
N ALA A 96 -16.68 -11.85 4.87
CA ALA A 96 -16.72 -12.30 6.26
C ALA A 96 -15.31 -12.60 6.82
N THR A 97 -14.40 -13.10 5.97
CA THR A 97 -12.99 -13.37 6.31
C THR A 97 -12.06 -12.20 5.96
N GLY A 98 -12.60 -11.11 5.44
CA GLY A 98 -11.83 -10.04 4.81
C GLY A 98 -11.29 -10.44 3.43
N ILE A 99 -10.41 -9.60 2.87
CA ILE A 99 -9.58 -9.95 1.71
C ILE A 99 -8.30 -10.54 2.29
N ASP A 100 -8.24 -11.85 2.43
CA ASP A 100 -7.27 -12.56 3.26
C ASP A 100 -6.19 -13.30 2.46
N THR A 101 -6.10 -13.03 1.15
CA THR A 101 -4.97 -13.42 0.30
C THR A 101 -4.59 -12.32 -0.67
N VAL A 102 -3.35 -12.34 -1.15
CA VAL A 102 -2.84 -11.39 -2.16
C VAL A 102 -3.53 -11.58 -3.51
N GLU A 103 -3.86 -12.82 -3.88
CA GLU A 103 -4.53 -13.15 -5.15
C GLU A 103 -5.93 -12.52 -5.22
N ILE A 104 -6.70 -12.58 -4.12
CA ILE A 104 -8.03 -11.94 -4.09
C ILE A 104 -7.92 -10.43 -4.32
N TRP A 105 -6.90 -9.81 -3.76
CA TRP A 105 -6.66 -8.39 -3.95
C TRP A 105 -6.21 -8.08 -5.38
N ILE A 106 -5.27 -8.87 -5.91
CA ILE A 106 -4.76 -8.75 -7.30
C ILE A 106 -5.90 -8.93 -8.29
N ASP A 107 -6.70 -9.98 -8.15
CA ASP A 107 -7.86 -10.23 -9.02
C ASP A 107 -8.87 -9.07 -8.96
N GLY A 108 -9.16 -8.57 -7.78
CA GLY A 108 -10.08 -7.47 -7.58
C GLY A 108 -9.58 -6.16 -8.20
N TYR A 109 -8.37 -5.77 -7.85
CA TYR A 109 -7.77 -4.53 -8.34
C TYR A 109 -7.42 -4.61 -9.83
N GLY A 110 -6.98 -5.78 -10.32
CA GLY A 110 -6.74 -6.01 -11.75
C GLY A 110 -7.99 -5.81 -12.60
N ARG A 111 -9.17 -6.26 -12.15
CA ARG A 111 -10.46 -5.96 -12.82
C ARG A 111 -10.76 -4.47 -12.81
N TYR A 112 -10.44 -3.76 -11.72
CA TYR A 112 -10.58 -2.31 -11.69
C TYR A 112 -9.68 -1.63 -12.73
N LEU A 113 -8.41 -2.02 -12.82
CA LEU A 113 -7.47 -1.51 -13.83
C LEU A 113 -8.02 -1.74 -15.25
N GLN A 114 -8.47 -2.96 -15.53
CA GLN A 114 -9.05 -3.33 -16.82
C GLN A 114 -10.28 -2.49 -17.18
N ASP A 115 -11.21 -2.29 -16.24
CA ASP A 115 -12.41 -1.47 -16.45
C ASP A 115 -12.09 0.03 -16.62
N ARG A 116 -10.90 0.46 -16.20
CA ARG A 116 -10.35 1.81 -16.45
C ARG A 116 -9.52 1.91 -17.72
N GLY A 117 -9.35 0.81 -18.45
CA GLY A 117 -8.55 0.77 -19.68
C GLY A 117 -7.05 0.88 -19.42
N ILE A 118 -6.59 0.54 -18.22
CA ILE A 118 -5.18 0.54 -17.84
C ILE A 118 -4.61 -0.85 -18.01
N ASP A 119 -3.79 -1.03 -19.04
CA ASP A 119 -3.05 -2.24 -19.37
C ASP A 119 -1.52 -2.10 -19.12
N SER A 120 -1.09 -0.91 -18.74
CA SER A 120 0.32 -0.60 -18.43
C SER A 120 0.74 -0.92 -17.00
N VAL A 121 -0.17 -1.36 -16.13
CA VAL A 121 0.10 -1.69 -14.73
C VAL A 121 0.00 -3.19 -14.53
N ASP A 122 1.12 -3.82 -14.16
CA ASP A 122 1.18 -5.22 -13.78
C ASP A 122 1.20 -5.39 -12.25
N LEU A 123 0.57 -6.47 -11.78
CA LEU A 123 0.43 -6.80 -10.36
C LEU A 123 0.94 -8.21 -10.12
N ASP A 124 1.98 -8.36 -9.30
CA ASP A 124 2.53 -9.65 -8.88
C ASP A 124 2.42 -9.85 -7.37
N GLY A 125 2.12 -11.09 -6.96
CA GLY A 125 2.02 -11.45 -5.55
C GLY A 125 3.31 -12.07 -5.03
N LEU A 126 3.80 -11.61 -3.87
CA LEU A 126 4.85 -12.27 -3.12
C LEU A 126 4.33 -12.71 -1.75
N HIS A 127 4.23 -14.03 -1.54
CA HIS A 127 3.77 -14.58 -0.26
C HIS A 127 4.77 -14.35 0.87
N GLY A 128 4.26 -14.11 2.07
CA GLY A 128 5.08 -13.80 3.24
C GLY A 128 5.86 -14.99 3.83
N ASP A 129 5.69 -16.22 3.31
CA ASP A 129 6.46 -17.40 3.67
C ASP A 129 7.78 -17.55 2.90
N CYS A 130 8.07 -16.62 1.97
CA CYS A 130 9.38 -16.53 1.33
C CYS A 130 10.50 -16.21 2.34
N SER A 131 11.77 -16.33 1.93
CA SER A 131 12.89 -15.95 2.76
C SER A 131 12.89 -14.45 3.09
N TYR A 132 13.45 -14.08 4.25
CA TYR A 132 13.56 -12.67 4.63
C TYR A 132 14.35 -11.83 3.61
N GLU A 133 15.41 -12.40 3.04
CA GLU A 133 16.23 -11.70 2.05
C GLU A 133 15.44 -11.39 0.77
N LEU A 134 14.62 -12.34 0.30
CA LEU A 134 13.73 -12.10 -0.85
C LEU A 134 12.67 -11.05 -0.51
N PHE A 135 12.05 -11.15 0.67
CA PHE A 135 11.06 -10.19 1.13
C PHE A 135 11.64 -8.77 1.24
N LYS A 136 12.82 -8.65 1.88
CA LYS A 136 13.53 -7.37 2.00
C LYS A 136 13.88 -6.80 0.63
N HIS A 137 14.43 -7.63 -0.26
CA HIS A 137 14.80 -7.20 -1.61
C HIS A 137 13.57 -6.69 -2.39
N ALA A 138 12.45 -7.40 -2.33
CA ALA A 138 11.23 -7.01 -3.01
C ALA A 138 10.71 -5.65 -2.51
N VAL A 139 10.66 -5.45 -1.19
CA VAL A 139 10.22 -4.17 -0.59
C VAL A 139 11.15 -3.02 -0.99
N THR A 140 12.47 -3.19 -0.83
CA THR A 140 13.41 -2.11 -1.12
C THR A 140 13.47 -1.79 -2.61
N ALA A 141 13.43 -2.81 -3.49
CA ALA A 141 13.41 -2.61 -4.94
C ALA A 141 12.16 -1.86 -5.41
N GLN A 142 10.97 -2.21 -4.90
CA GLN A 142 9.73 -1.49 -5.23
C GLN A 142 9.81 -0.03 -4.81
N ILE A 143 10.24 0.25 -3.58
CA ILE A 143 10.39 1.62 -3.09
C ILE A 143 11.47 2.37 -3.88
N ASP A 144 12.55 1.71 -4.29
CA ASP A 144 13.59 2.33 -5.14
C ASP A 144 13.08 2.71 -6.53
N MET A 145 12.19 1.91 -7.10
CA MET A 145 11.49 2.24 -8.34
C MET A 145 10.43 3.34 -8.17
N GLY A 146 10.21 3.82 -6.94
CA GLY A 146 9.22 4.86 -6.66
C GLY A 146 7.82 4.32 -6.38
N MET A 147 7.67 3.01 -6.25
CA MET A 147 6.37 2.35 -6.13
C MET A 147 6.05 2.01 -4.67
N LEU A 148 4.85 2.34 -4.23
CA LEU A 148 4.35 1.89 -2.93
C LEU A 148 4.07 0.37 -2.95
N VAL A 149 4.10 -0.27 -1.77
CA VAL A 149 3.95 -1.72 -1.66
C VAL A 149 2.71 -2.05 -0.83
N PRO A 150 1.60 -2.47 -1.43
CA PRO A 150 0.48 -3.02 -0.69
C PRO A 150 0.91 -4.27 0.08
N TYR A 151 0.54 -4.34 1.34
CA TYR A 151 0.92 -5.42 2.25
C TYR A 151 -0.28 -5.93 3.04
N LEU A 152 -0.45 -7.25 3.03
CA LEU A 152 -1.40 -7.98 3.86
C LEU A 152 -0.70 -8.58 5.07
N ASN A 153 -1.09 -8.20 6.27
CA ASN A 153 -0.71 -8.87 7.50
C ASN A 153 -1.90 -9.65 8.05
N LEU A 154 -1.78 -10.97 8.21
CA LEU A 154 -2.87 -11.82 8.72
C LEU A 154 -2.82 -11.91 10.24
N ARG A 155 -1.85 -12.65 10.77
CA ARG A 155 -1.64 -12.84 12.21
C ARG A 155 -0.25 -12.42 12.58
N HIS A 156 -0.09 -11.90 13.77
CA HIS A 156 1.22 -11.49 14.28
C HIS A 156 1.34 -11.73 15.77
N LYS A 157 2.50 -12.24 16.23
CA LYS A 157 2.78 -12.46 17.66
C LYS A 157 3.23 -11.20 18.39
N SER A 158 3.83 -10.25 17.69
CA SER A 158 4.28 -8.97 18.28
C SER A 158 3.10 -8.15 18.77
N SER A 159 3.21 -7.63 19.98
CA SER A 159 2.24 -6.69 20.58
C SER A 159 2.17 -5.37 19.83
N ASP A 160 3.26 -4.94 19.20
CA ASP A 160 3.34 -3.65 18.50
C ASP A 160 2.54 -3.67 17.20
N LEU A 161 2.36 -4.86 16.63
CA LEU A 161 1.59 -5.09 15.41
C LEU A 161 0.16 -5.60 15.65
N LYS A 162 -0.30 -5.65 16.91
CA LYS A 162 -1.65 -6.15 17.26
C LYS A 162 -2.81 -5.43 16.55
N ASN A 163 -2.64 -4.14 16.25
CA ASN A 163 -3.65 -3.33 15.54
C ASN A 163 -3.54 -3.44 14.02
N PHE A 164 -2.55 -4.18 13.52
CA PHE A 164 -2.30 -4.39 12.10
C PHE A 164 -2.56 -5.84 11.66
N VAL A 165 -3.23 -6.65 12.48
CA VAL A 165 -3.61 -8.04 12.13
C VAL A 165 -4.90 -8.06 11.32
N TRP A 166 -5.01 -9.02 10.39
CA TRP A 166 -6.11 -9.12 9.42
C TRP A 166 -6.33 -7.80 8.67
N HIS A 167 -5.21 -7.16 8.27
CA HIS A 167 -5.23 -5.80 7.81
C HIS A 167 -4.36 -5.60 6.58
N TRP A 168 -4.88 -4.80 5.64
CA TRP A 168 -4.16 -4.26 4.50
C TRP A 168 -3.67 -2.86 4.81
N PHE A 169 -2.43 -2.60 4.47
CA PHE A 169 -1.78 -1.29 4.51
C PHE A 169 -0.73 -1.21 3.40
N TRP A 170 -0.01 -0.13 3.29
CA TRP A 170 1.05 -0.01 2.31
C TRP A 170 2.35 0.52 2.89
N LEU A 171 3.46 0.13 2.24
CA LEU A 171 4.79 0.51 2.63
C LEU A 171 5.25 1.66 1.73
N ALA A 172 5.84 2.71 2.34
CA ALA A 172 6.15 3.98 1.69
C ALA A 172 7.59 4.42 1.85
N GLY A 173 8.45 3.63 2.41
CA GLY A 173 9.84 3.99 2.61
C GLY A 173 10.58 2.96 3.43
N TYR A 174 11.90 3.03 3.40
CA TYR A 174 12.77 2.21 4.23
C TYR A 174 14.02 3.00 4.67
N GLU A 175 14.64 2.55 5.74
CA GLU A 175 15.94 3.00 6.22
C GLU A 175 16.75 1.78 6.64
N GLU A 176 17.93 1.60 6.03
CA GLU A 176 18.86 0.50 6.33
C GLU A 176 19.90 0.94 7.35
N PHE A 177 20.02 0.17 8.39
CA PHE A 177 21.09 0.23 9.39
C PHE A 177 22.00 -1.00 9.27
N ALA A 178 23.13 -1.02 9.95
CA ALA A 178 24.09 -2.12 9.85
C ALA A 178 23.50 -3.50 10.16
N GLN A 179 22.51 -3.58 11.07
CA GLN A 179 21.92 -4.85 11.51
C GLN A 179 20.39 -4.92 11.32
N GLU A 180 19.76 -3.85 10.85
CA GLU A 180 18.31 -3.76 10.78
C GLU A 180 17.88 -2.92 9.59
N THR A 181 16.69 -3.22 9.05
CA THR A 181 16.01 -2.39 8.09
C THR A 181 14.67 -1.96 8.68
N MET A 182 14.46 -0.67 8.79
CA MET A 182 13.18 -0.11 9.17
C MET A 182 12.34 0.14 7.92
N VAL A 183 11.02 0.01 8.03
CA VAL A 183 10.07 0.28 6.94
C VAL A 183 8.97 1.21 7.43
N LYS A 184 8.58 2.14 6.56
CA LYS A 184 7.49 3.09 6.80
C LYS A 184 6.16 2.47 6.37
N VAL A 185 5.30 2.21 7.33
CA VAL A 185 3.95 1.69 7.14
C VAL A 185 2.95 2.83 7.17
N VAL A 186 2.09 2.94 6.16
CA VAL A 186 1.00 3.92 6.10
C VAL A 186 -0.32 3.19 6.28
N SER A 187 -1.08 3.60 7.29
CA SER A 187 -2.40 3.07 7.62
C SER A 187 -3.12 3.96 8.62
N TYR A 188 -4.44 3.83 8.71
CA TYR A 188 -5.28 4.56 9.68
C TYR A 188 -5.07 6.08 9.66
N GLY A 189 -4.85 6.67 8.48
CA GLY A 189 -4.64 8.11 8.33
C GLY A 189 -3.30 8.63 8.82
N THR A 190 -2.35 7.75 9.18
CA THR A 190 -1.04 8.11 9.70
C THR A 190 0.05 7.18 9.16
N PHE A 191 1.28 7.38 9.60
CA PHE A 191 2.36 6.44 9.33
C PHE A 191 3.15 6.10 10.59
N ARG A 192 3.78 4.91 10.58
CA ARG A 192 4.71 4.44 11.62
C ARG A 192 5.88 3.71 10.99
N TRP A 193 7.00 3.70 11.69
CA TRP A 193 8.16 2.91 11.33
C TRP A 193 8.22 1.63 12.14
N PHE A 194 8.45 0.50 11.46
CA PHE A 194 8.60 -0.83 12.07
C PHE A 194 9.86 -1.49 11.56
N SER A 195 10.41 -2.44 12.32
CA SER A 195 11.41 -3.37 11.81
C SER A 195 10.82 -4.19 10.67
N LEU A 196 11.47 -4.17 9.50
CA LEU A 196 11.03 -4.97 8.35
C LEU A 196 11.14 -6.48 8.66
N LYS A 197 12.15 -6.87 9.44
CA LYS A 197 12.31 -8.26 9.87
C LYS A 197 11.20 -8.68 10.82
N GLU A 198 10.83 -7.82 11.77
CA GLU A 198 9.70 -8.07 12.66
C GLU A 198 8.40 -8.18 11.85
N LEU A 199 8.15 -7.26 10.91
CA LEU A 199 6.96 -7.29 10.07
C LEU A 199 6.85 -8.60 9.26
N TRP A 200 7.98 -9.11 8.74
CA TRP A 200 8.07 -10.39 8.03
C TRP A 200 7.91 -11.60 8.95
N ASP A 201 8.54 -11.58 10.15
CA ASP A 201 8.52 -12.69 11.12
C ASP A 201 7.25 -12.64 11.99
N THR A 202 6.13 -12.96 11.42
CA THR A 202 4.84 -12.93 12.10
C THR A 202 4.71 -13.94 13.25
N GLY A 203 5.58 -14.97 13.28
CA GLY A 203 5.52 -16.08 14.22
C GLY A 203 4.41 -17.11 13.89
N TYR A 204 3.81 -17.05 12.70
CA TYR A 204 2.81 -18.01 12.21
C TYR A 204 3.22 -18.55 10.84
N SER A 205 2.80 -19.80 10.53
CA SER A 205 3.06 -20.44 9.24
C SER A 205 2.25 -19.80 8.11
N ARG A 206 0.98 -19.48 8.34
CA ARG A 206 0.17 -18.73 7.39
C ARG A 206 0.44 -17.24 7.58
N LYS A 207 1.14 -16.67 6.63
CA LYS A 207 1.40 -15.23 6.53
C LYS A 207 0.56 -14.62 5.41
N GLY A 208 0.46 -13.29 5.40
CA GLY A 208 -0.09 -12.57 4.26
C GLY A 208 0.93 -12.48 3.12
N GLY A 209 1.22 -11.28 2.65
CA GLY A 209 2.17 -11.07 1.56
C GLY A 209 2.16 -9.65 1.03
N LEU A 210 2.93 -9.44 -0.01
CA LEU A 210 3.09 -8.17 -0.72
C LEU A 210 2.39 -8.24 -2.08
N VAL A 211 1.97 -7.08 -2.58
CA VAL A 211 1.70 -6.91 -4.01
C VAL A 211 2.77 -6.00 -4.59
N LEU A 212 3.43 -6.48 -5.62
CA LEU A 212 4.42 -5.75 -6.40
C LEU A 212 3.69 -5.08 -7.57
N VAL A 213 3.84 -3.77 -7.68
CA VAL A 213 3.19 -2.96 -8.72
C VAL A 213 4.28 -2.50 -9.68
N THR A 214 4.14 -2.81 -10.96
CA THR A 214 5.07 -2.34 -12.00
C THR A 214 4.31 -1.59 -13.08
N ILE A 215 4.96 -0.62 -13.71
CA ILE A 215 4.40 0.14 -14.82
C ILE A 215 5.30 -0.11 -16.02
N ASP A 216 4.71 -0.58 -17.13
CA ASP A 216 5.41 -0.73 -18.41
C ASP A 216 5.72 0.62 -19.03
N ASP A 217 7.02 0.88 -19.26
CA ASP A 217 7.53 2.13 -19.87
C ASP A 217 7.07 2.35 -21.33
N LYS A 218 6.31 1.43 -21.90
CA LYS A 218 5.94 1.48 -23.34
C LYS A 218 4.87 2.53 -23.68
N ASN A 219 4.24 3.15 -22.68
CA ASN A 219 3.13 4.08 -22.87
C ASN A 219 3.25 5.38 -22.04
N ILE A 220 4.46 5.79 -21.62
CA ILE A 220 4.72 7.08 -20.99
C ILE A 220 5.35 8.06 -21.99
#